data_e46c116ec0145a1a30b68526472d6274
#
_entry.id   e46c116ec0145a1a30b68526472d6274
#
_cell.length_a   1.000
_cell.length_b   1.000
_cell.length_c   1.000
_cell.angle_alpha   90.00
_cell.angle_beta   90.00
_cell.angle_gamma   90.00
#
_symmetry.space_group_name_H-M   'P 1'
#
loop_
_entity.id
_entity.type
_entity.pdbx_description
1 polymer ?
#
loop_
_entity_poly.entity_id
_entity_poly.type
_entity_poly.pdbx_seq_one_letter_code
_entity_poly.pdbx_strand_id
1 'polypeptide(L)'
;MTEYYKHLSLFWTDIIHLMSSKPQALTSIGPMRAFAANSKKVAVELIEINENLLGFNQYITEYYKQLSNTWGIAQKKVNQKAPKIPQGVEQIEAAKRIWIDIFDNDFTELFDSKKFGENYGNLVSKELELTKHWNNITNVILQSVNLPSKEEVDEVYKEIHSLKKRVSKLELELKKEKRKNAK
;
A
#
# COMPACT_ATOMS: atom_id res chain seq x y z
N MET A 1 22.81 13.43 7.36
CA MET A 1 22.02 12.63 6.39
C MET A 1 20.90 13.43 5.72
N THR A 2 20.26 14.36 6.39
CA THR A 2 19.16 15.19 5.85
C THR A 2 19.55 16.10 4.68
N GLU A 3 20.74 16.66 4.64
CA GLU A 3 21.20 17.54 3.55
C GLU A 3 21.43 16.77 2.23
N TYR A 4 21.96 15.54 2.30
CA TYR A 4 22.17 14.71 1.11
C TYR A 4 20.86 14.41 0.38
N TYR A 5 19.82 14.04 1.10
CA TYR A 5 18.50 13.78 0.51
C TYR A 5 17.83 15.05 -0.04
N LYS A 6 18.09 16.20 0.59
CA LYS A 6 17.61 17.51 0.11
C LYS A 6 18.26 17.88 -1.22
N HIS A 7 19.57 17.67 -1.34
CA HIS A 7 20.28 17.92 -2.60
C HIS A 7 19.87 16.92 -3.69
N LEU A 8 19.65 15.67 -3.34
CA LEU A 8 19.17 14.66 -4.27
C LEU A 8 17.75 14.98 -4.79
N SER A 9 16.85 15.43 -3.93
CA SER A 9 15.50 15.85 -4.33
C SER A 9 15.51 17.08 -5.22
N LEU A 10 16.35 18.08 -4.91
CA LEU A 10 16.54 19.27 -5.76
C LEU A 10 17.10 18.89 -7.14
N PHE A 11 18.09 18.02 -7.19
CA PHE A 11 18.66 17.52 -8.45
C PHE A 11 17.61 16.83 -9.33
N TRP A 12 16.78 15.97 -8.75
CA TRP A 12 15.69 15.33 -9.48
C TRP A 12 14.60 16.31 -9.90
N THR A 13 14.27 17.28 -9.06
CA THR A 13 13.31 18.35 -9.39
C THR A 13 13.82 19.19 -10.56
N ASP A 14 15.09 19.54 -10.57
CA ASP A 14 15.72 20.32 -11.65
C ASP A 14 15.78 19.52 -12.96
N ILE A 15 16.12 18.23 -12.93
CA ILE A 15 16.07 17.36 -14.11
C ILE A 15 14.64 17.28 -14.66
N ILE A 16 13.64 17.14 -13.80
CA ILE A 16 12.24 17.06 -14.22
C ILE A 16 11.77 18.38 -14.81
N HIS A 17 12.14 19.52 -14.23
CA HIS A 17 11.88 20.84 -14.81
C HIS A 17 12.58 21.01 -16.15
N LEU A 18 13.84 20.58 -16.28
CA LEU A 18 14.58 20.61 -17.53
C LEU A 18 13.89 19.76 -18.62
N MET A 19 13.42 18.57 -18.26
CA MET A 19 12.68 17.68 -19.18
C MET A 19 11.28 18.21 -19.51
N SER A 20 10.65 18.96 -18.61
CA SER A 20 9.32 19.57 -18.84
C SER A 20 9.38 20.85 -19.64
N SER A 21 10.46 21.63 -19.54
CA SER A 21 10.59 22.98 -20.13
C SER A 21 11.07 23.00 -21.58
N LYS A 22 11.63 21.91 -22.12
CA LYS A 22 12.06 21.81 -23.53
C LYS A 22 11.50 20.56 -24.24
N PRO A 23 10.19 20.41 -24.37
CA PRO A 23 9.61 19.22 -24.97
C PRO A 23 9.79 19.14 -26.49
N GLN A 24 10.09 20.23 -27.17
CA GLN A 24 9.99 20.28 -28.65
C GLN A 24 11.19 19.68 -29.39
N ALA A 25 12.38 19.69 -28.81
CA ALA A 25 13.58 19.22 -29.51
C ALA A 25 13.74 17.68 -29.50
N LEU A 26 13.17 16.98 -28.50
CA LEU A 26 13.27 15.52 -28.33
C LEU A 26 11.97 14.78 -28.70
N THR A 27 10.89 15.50 -28.99
CA THR A 27 9.53 14.93 -29.04
C THR A 27 8.91 14.91 -30.42
N SER A 28 9.64 15.29 -31.47
CA SER A 28 8.99 15.58 -32.74
C SER A 28 8.56 14.36 -33.55
N ILE A 29 9.19 13.18 -33.45
CA ILE A 29 8.84 12.04 -34.31
C ILE A 29 9.05 10.66 -33.64
N GLY A 30 8.05 9.76 -33.74
CA GLY A 30 8.18 8.33 -33.56
C GLY A 30 8.33 7.81 -32.12
N PRO A 31 9.08 6.72 -31.89
CA PRO A 31 9.22 6.04 -30.58
C PRO A 31 9.74 6.93 -29.47
N MET A 32 10.58 7.93 -29.78
CA MET A 32 11.13 8.88 -28.82
C MET A 32 10.07 9.77 -28.19
N ARG A 33 8.96 10.06 -28.90
CA ARG A 33 7.84 10.83 -28.34
C ARG A 33 7.12 10.03 -27.24
N ALA A 34 6.88 8.75 -27.49
CA ALA A 34 6.25 7.88 -26.49
C ALA A 34 7.16 7.70 -25.27
N PHE A 35 8.45 7.50 -25.48
CA PHE A 35 9.44 7.42 -24.43
C PHE A 35 9.49 8.69 -23.56
N ALA A 36 9.57 9.87 -24.19
CA ALA A 36 9.59 11.15 -23.49
C ALA A 36 8.30 11.39 -22.68
N ALA A 37 7.13 11.06 -23.25
CA ALA A 37 5.85 11.19 -22.56
C ALA A 37 5.75 10.24 -21.37
N ASN A 38 6.19 9.00 -21.51
CA ASN A 38 6.19 8.01 -20.43
C ASN A 38 7.19 8.37 -19.34
N SER A 39 8.40 8.83 -19.71
CA SER A 39 9.40 9.31 -18.75
C SER A 39 8.87 10.50 -17.93
N LYS A 40 8.15 11.42 -18.55
CA LYS A 40 7.52 12.54 -17.85
C LYS A 40 6.46 12.06 -16.85
N LYS A 41 5.61 11.09 -17.24
CA LYS A 41 4.62 10.50 -16.33
C LYS A 41 5.28 9.87 -15.12
N VAL A 42 6.30 9.02 -15.35
CA VAL A 42 7.06 8.39 -14.26
C VAL A 42 7.70 9.43 -13.34
N ALA A 43 8.27 10.49 -13.91
CA ALA A 43 8.89 11.55 -13.13
C ALA A 43 7.89 12.28 -12.21
N VAL A 44 6.68 12.58 -12.70
CA VAL A 44 5.61 13.18 -11.89
C VAL A 44 5.21 12.23 -10.74
N GLU A 45 4.99 10.96 -11.03
CA GLU A 45 4.64 9.98 -10.01
C GLU A 45 5.74 9.82 -8.94
N LEU A 46 7.02 9.92 -9.32
CA LEU A 46 8.13 9.88 -8.37
C LEU A 46 8.17 11.09 -7.43
N ILE A 47 7.78 12.28 -7.92
CA ILE A 47 7.64 13.47 -7.04
C ILE A 47 6.53 13.23 -6.03
N GLU A 48 5.36 12.79 -6.48
CA GLU A 48 4.21 12.51 -5.61
C GLU A 48 4.55 11.42 -4.56
N ILE A 49 5.29 10.38 -4.98
CA ILE A 49 5.80 9.35 -4.06
C ILE A 49 6.71 9.99 -2.99
N ASN A 50 7.64 10.88 -3.38
CA ASN A 50 8.55 11.50 -2.42
C ASN A 50 7.80 12.34 -1.39
N GLU A 51 6.82 13.13 -1.80
CA GLU A 51 5.99 13.93 -0.89
C GLU A 51 5.16 13.04 0.06
N ASN A 52 4.51 12.01 -0.49
CA ASN A 52 3.73 11.07 0.31
C ASN A 52 4.59 10.23 1.25
N LEU A 53 5.83 9.88 0.86
CA LEU A 53 6.79 9.15 1.68
C LEU A 53 7.22 9.97 2.91
N LEU A 54 7.37 11.28 2.79
CA LEU A 54 7.65 12.14 3.94
C LEU A 54 6.52 12.09 4.97
N GLY A 55 5.27 12.21 4.51
CA GLY A 55 4.10 12.07 5.38
C GLY A 55 3.99 10.67 5.99
N PHE A 56 4.17 9.62 5.21
CA PHE A 56 4.19 8.24 5.69
C PHE A 56 5.23 8.03 6.78
N ASN A 57 6.47 8.49 6.58
CA ASN A 57 7.55 8.37 7.57
C ASN A 57 7.23 9.10 8.88
N GLN A 58 6.51 10.22 8.81
CA GLN A 58 6.06 10.93 10.01
C GLN A 58 5.03 10.10 10.79
N TYR A 59 4.00 9.60 10.13
CA TYR A 59 2.94 8.81 10.77
C TYR A 59 3.41 7.46 11.29
N ILE A 60 4.29 6.76 10.57
CA ILE A 60 4.86 5.48 11.03
C ILE A 60 5.78 5.69 12.24
N THR A 61 6.53 6.79 12.26
CA THR A 61 7.37 7.15 13.42
C THR A 61 6.51 7.41 14.65
N GLU A 62 5.42 8.17 14.52
CA GLU A 62 4.50 8.43 15.64
C GLU A 62 3.77 7.15 16.07
N TYR A 63 3.40 6.28 15.14
CA TYR A 63 2.82 4.96 15.43
C TYR A 63 3.75 4.12 16.32
N TYR A 64 4.99 3.92 15.92
CA TYR A 64 5.95 3.17 16.72
C TYR A 64 6.31 3.85 18.06
N LYS A 65 6.31 5.18 18.10
CA LYS A 65 6.52 5.92 19.33
C LYS A 65 5.38 5.70 20.33
N GLN A 66 4.14 5.68 19.87
CA GLN A 66 2.97 5.38 20.73
C GLN A 66 3.04 3.95 21.26
N LEU A 67 3.33 2.96 20.42
CA LEU A 67 3.50 1.57 20.84
C LEU A 67 4.65 1.43 21.85
N SER A 68 5.80 2.03 21.58
CA SER A 68 6.98 1.97 22.45
C SER A 68 6.72 2.63 23.82
N ASN A 69 6.02 3.76 23.84
CA ASN A 69 5.65 4.43 25.09
C ASN A 69 4.72 3.57 25.93
N THR A 70 3.67 3.00 25.32
CA THR A 70 2.72 2.11 26.02
C THR A 70 3.42 0.86 26.51
N TRP A 71 4.29 0.26 25.70
CA TRP A 71 5.14 -0.86 26.14
C TRP A 71 5.96 -0.51 27.38
N GLY A 72 6.64 0.65 27.35
CA GLY A 72 7.46 1.12 28.49
C GLY A 72 6.65 1.36 29.76
N ILE A 73 5.41 1.87 29.62
CA ILE A 73 4.48 2.06 30.77
C ILE A 73 4.04 0.71 31.31
N ALA A 74 3.57 -0.19 30.44
CA ALA A 74 3.14 -1.53 30.82
C ALA A 74 4.26 -2.31 31.53
N GLN A 75 5.48 -2.26 30.96
CA GLN A 75 6.66 -2.91 31.56
C GLN A 75 6.97 -2.37 32.96
N LYS A 76 6.86 -1.07 33.20
CA LYS A 76 7.02 -0.48 34.53
C LYS A 76 5.96 -0.97 35.51
N LYS A 77 4.69 -1.04 35.09
CA LYS A 77 3.59 -1.56 35.90
C LYS A 77 3.80 -3.04 36.27
N VAL A 78 4.26 -3.85 35.31
CA VAL A 78 4.60 -5.26 35.55
C VAL A 78 5.72 -5.37 36.56
N ASN A 79 6.80 -4.61 36.40
CA ASN A 79 7.95 -4.64 37.35
C ASN A 79 7.57 -4.22 38.77
N GLN A 80 6.50 -3.42 38.94
CA GLN A 80 5.99 -3.02 40.25
C GLN A 80 5.09 -4.11 40.92
N LYS A 81 4.32 -4.85 40.12
CA LYS A 81 3.31 -5.80 40.60
C LYS A 81 3.76 -7.26 40.60
N ALA A 82 4.66 -7.63 39.68
CA ALA A 82 5.15 -9.00 39.59
C ALA A 82 6.35 -9.23 40.51
N PRO A 83 6.49 -10.43 41.10
CA PRO A 83 7.67 -10.77 41.90
C PRO A 83 8.92 -10.80 41.04
N LYS A 84 10.02 -10.24 41.54
CA LYS A 84 11.29 -10.08 40.79
C LYS A 84 11.92 -11.45 40.42
N ILE A 85 11.70 -12.48 41.19
CA ILE A 85 12.19 -13.86 40.96
C ILE A 85 11.09 -14.81 41.38
N PRO A 86 10.29 -15.40 40.46
CA PRO A 86 9.30 -16.40 40.81
C PRO A 86 10.00 -17.70 41.26
N GLN A 87 9.63 -18.23 42.44
CA GLN A 87 10.24 -19.42 43.04
C GLN A 87 9.39 -20.68 42.89
N GLY A 88 8.40 -20.71 42.03
CA GLY A 88 7.55 -21.87 41.80
C GLY A 88 6.60 -21.70 40.64
N VAL A 89 6.01 -22.81 40.19
CA VAL A 89 5.11 -22.83 39.03
C VAL A 89 3.91 -21.90 39.24
N GLU A 90 3.31 -21.89 40.43
CA GLU A 90 2.17 -21.01 40.76
C GLU A 90 2.53 -19.52 40.68
N GLN A 91 3.74 -19.15 41.15
CA GLN A 91 4.21 -17.75 41.04
C GLN A 91 4.54 -17.35 39.61
N ILE A 92 5.01 -18.27 38.77
CA ILE A 92 5.25 -18.05 37.35
C ILE A 92 3.91 -17.78 36.64
N GLU A 93 2.89 -18.61 36.93
CA GLU A 93 1.56 -18.41 36.34
C GLU A 93 0.90 -17.12 36.82
N ALA A 94 1.03 -16.78 38.10
CA ALA A 94 0.54 -15.49 38.62
C ALA A 94 1.24 -14.30 37.96
N ALA A 95 2.57 -14.36 37.84
CA ALA A 95 3.34 -13.32 37.13
C ALA A 95 2.92 -13.21 35.67
N LYS A 96 2.69 -14.31 34.97
CA LYS A 96 2.21 -14.34 33.58
C LYS A 96 0.82 -13.70 33.45
N ARG A 97 -0.11 -13.99 34.37
CA ARG A 97 -1.45 -13.37 34.37
C ARG A 97 -1.36 -11.86 34.57
N ILE A 98 -0.58 -11.42 35.58
CA ILE A 98 -0.34 -9.98 35.81
C ILE A 98 0.22 -9.32 34.58
N TRP A 99 1.16 -9.96 33.91
CA TRP A 99 1.75 -9.43 32.66
C TRP A 99 0.70 -9.29 31.56
N ILE A 100 -0.08 -10.35 31.30
CA ILE A 100 -1.13 -10.34 30.28
C ILE A 100 -2.16 -9.25 30.58
N ASP A 101 -2.69 -9.20 31.80
CA ASP A 101 -3.72 -8.25 32.20
C ASP A 101 -3.26 -6.79 32.03
N ILE A 102 -2.02 -6.49 32.40
CA ILE A 102 -1.49 -5.13 32.28
C ILE A 102 -1.30 -4.75 30.81
N PHE A 103 -0.69 -5.64 30.03
CA PHE A 103 -0.46 -5.34 28.61
C PHE A 103 -1.77 -5.24 27.83
N ASP A 104 -2.70 -6.15 28.07
CA ASP A 104 -4.01 -6.14 27.42
C ASP A 104 -4.75 -4.83 27.72
N ASN A 105 -4.83 -4.42 28.99
CA ASN A 105 -5.48 -3.17 29.35
C ASN A 105 -4.78 -1.94 28.74
N ASP A 106 -3.44 -1.84 28.87
CA ASP A 106 -2.72 -0.66 28.40
C ASP A 106 -2.74 -0.54 26.87
N PHE A 107 -2.68 -1.65 26.14
CA PHE A 107 -2.78 -1.62 24.69
C PHE A 107 -4.22 -1.43 24.19
N THR A 108 -5.21 -1.96 24.91
CA THR A 108 -6.63 -1.67 24.62
C THR A 108 -6.90 -0.18 24.76
N GLU A 109 -6.45 0.44 25.87
CA GLU A 109 -6.59 1.91 26.06
C GLU A 109 -5.88 2.70 24.95
N LEU A 110 -4.70 2.28 24.52
CA LEU A 110 -3.99 2.90 23.40
C LEU A 110 -4.82 2.80 22.11
N PHE A 111 -5.29 1.59 21.75
CA PHE A 111 -5.99 1.35 20.49
C PHE A 111 -7.35 2.04 20.43
N ASP A 112 -8.03 2.17 21.57
CA ASP A 112 -9.28 2.89 21.68
C ASP A 112 -9.09 4.41 21.72
N SER A 113 -7.85 4.89 21.87
CA SER A 113 -7.58 6.31 21.92
C SER A 113 -7.80 6.98 20.55
N LYS A 114 -8.50 8.13 20.56
CA LYS A 114 -8.73 8.93 19.35
C LYS A 114 -7.44 9.29 18.64
N LYS A 115 -6.38 9.63 19.41
CA LYS A 115 -5.08 10.02 18.86
C LYS A 115 -4.43 8.88 18.09
N PHE A 116 -4.48 7.64 18.60
CA PHE A 116 -3.95 6.47 17.90
C PHE A 116 -4.76 6.19 16.64
N GLY A 117 -6.09 6.20 16.73
CA GLY A 117 -6.98 5.98 15.60
C GLY A 117 -6.76 6.98 14.45
N GLU A 118 -6.61 8.27 14.76
CA GLU A 118 -6.31 9.31 13.77
C GLU A 118 -4.92 9.10 13.12
N ASN A 119 -3.90 8.80 13.92
CA ASN A 119 -2.55 8.56 13.41
C ASN A 119 -2.51 7.32 12.52
N TYR A 120 -3.15 6.23 12.93
CA TYR A 120 -3.24 4.99 12.17
C TYR A 120 -4.02 5.18 10.87
N GLY A 121 -5.15 5.89 10.92
CA GLY A 121 -5.93 6.22 9.72
C GLY A 121 -5.12 7.02 8.70
N ASN A 122 -4.37 8.02 9.15
CA ASN A 122 -3.49 8.81 8.29
C ASN A 122 -2.33 7.97 7.73
N LEU A 123 -1.75 7.06 8.52
CA LEU A 123 -0.71 6.13 8.08
C LEU A 123 -1.21 5.25 6.93
N VAL A 124 -2.38 4.60 7.12
CA VAL A 124 -3.00 3.75 6.09
C VAL A 124 -3.37 4.56 4.84
N SER A 125 -3.86 5.79 5.01
CA SER A 125 -4.16 6.67 3.88
C SER A 125 -2.91 6.97 3.05
N LYS A 126 -1.78 7.27 3.71
CA LYS A 126 -0.51 7.51 3.00
C LYS A 126 0.06 6.26 2.34
N GLU A 127 -0.09 5.09 2.95
CA GLU A 127 0.27 3.81 2.33
C GLU A 127 -0.52 3.55 1.03
N LEU A 128 -1.83 3.82 1.06
CA LEU A 128 -2.69 3.68 -0.12
C LEU A 128 -2.31 4.66 -1.23
N GLU A 129 -2.00 5.92 -0.90
CA GLU A 129 -1.51 6.91 -1.87
C GLU A 129 -0.19 6.45 -2.50
N LEU A 130 0.79 6.01 -1.71
CA LEU A 130 2.05 5.47 -2.22
C LEU A 130 1.83 4.27 -3.13
N THR A 131 0.96 3.35 -2.74
CA THR A 131 0.61 2.17 -3.55
C THR A 131 -0.01 2.57 -4.88
N LYS A 132 -0.90 3.57 -4.90
CA LYS A 132 -1.50 4.11 -6.12
C LYS A 132 -0.45 4.66 -7.08
N HIS A 133 0.44 5.52 -6.61
CA HIS A 133 1.50 6.10 -7.44
C HIS A 133 2.46 5.03 -7.97
N TRP A 134 2.78 4.02 -7.14
CA TRP A 134 3.60 2.89 -7.55
C TRP A 134 2.96 2.05 -8.65
N ASN A 135 1.65 1.80 -8.54
CA ASN A 135 0.88 1.12 -9.59
C ASN A 135 0.85 1.92 -10.89
N ASN A 136 0.72 3.25 -10.81
CA ASN A 136 0.78 4.12 -11.99
C ASN A 136 2.13 4.00 -12.71
N ILE A 137 3.24 4.03 -11.99
CA ILE A 137 4.59 3.81 -12.56
C ILE A 137 4.67 2.44 -13.21
N THR A 138 4.21 1.39 -12.52
CA THR A 138 4.22 0.02 -13.04
C THR A 138 3.43 -0.07 -14.34
N ASN A 139 2.24 0.53 -14.41
CA ASN A 139 1.42 0.55 -15.62
C ASN A 139 2.11 1.26 -16.78
N VAL A 140 2.77 2.39 -16.53
CA VAL A 140 3.56 3.10 -17.57
C VAL A 140 4.69 2.23 -18.10
N ILE A 141 5.39 1.50 -17.22
CA ILE A 141 6.47 0.58 -17.61
C ILE A 141 5.91 -0.57 -18.45
N LEU A 142 4.83 -1.22 -18.01
CA LEU A 142 4.19 -2.33 -18.74
C LEU A 142 3.75 -1.88 -20.13
N GLN A 143 3.10 -0.73 -20.25
CA GLN A 143 2.71 -0.15 -21.53
C GLN A 143 3.92 0.15 -22.42
N SER A 144 5.04 0.59 -21.85
CA SER A 144 6.26 0.89 -22.61
C SER A 144 6.89 -0.33 -23.27
N VAL A 145 6.65 -1.52 -22.71
CA VAL A 145 7.15 -2.82 -23.23
C VAL A 145 6.05 -3.67 -23.87
N ASN A 146 4.88 -3.07 -24.13
CA ASN A 146 3.70 -3.75 -24.71
C ASN A 146 3.23 -4.97 -23.89
N LEU A 147 3.36 -4.92 -22.58
CA LEU A 147 2.79 -5.91 -21.67
C LEU A 147 1.45 -5.41 -21.13
N PRO A 148 0.46 -6.30 -20.99
CA PRO A 148 -0.84 -5.91 -20.44
C PRO A 148 -0.71 -5.56 -18.94
N SER A 149 -1.44 -4.54 -18.52
CA SER A 149 -1.62 -4.21 -17.11
C SER A 149 -2.53 -5.23 -16.42
N LYS A 150 -2.52 -5.25 -15.08
CA LYS A 150 -3.45 -6.08 -14.31
C LYS A 150 -4.91 -5.75 -14.65
N GLU A 151 -5.22 -4.48 -14.84
CA GLU A 151 -6.58 -4.02 -15.16
C GLU A 151 -7.06 -4.57 -16.52
N GLU A 152 -6.19 -4.51 -17.54
CA GLU A 152 -6.48 -5.08 -18.86
C GLU A 152 -6.67 -6.60 -18.81
N VAL A 153 -5.84 -7.30 -18.02
CA VAL A 153 -6.00 -8.75 -17.80
C VAL A 153 -7.33 -9.05 -17.09
N ASP A 154 -7.68 -8.28 -16.07
CA ASP A 154 -8.95 -8.45 -15.35
C ASP A 154 -10.17 -8.17 -16.25
N GLU A 155 -10.09 -7.21 -17.18
CA GLU A 155 -11.12 -6.97 -18.19
C GLU A 155 -11.28 -8.16 -19.12
N VAL A 156 -10.17 -8.70 -19.63
CA VAL A 156 -10.19 -9.92 -20.47
C VAL A 156 -10.82 -11.09 -19.72
N TYR A 157 -10.53 -11.29 -18.44
CA TYR A 157 -11.19 -12.33 -17.64
C TYR A 157 -12.69 -12.10 -17.48
N LYS A 158 -13.15 -10.86 -17.30
CA LYS A 158 -14.58 -10.53 -17.25
C LYS A 158 -15.27 -10.84 -18.58
N GLU A 159 -14.63 -10.49 -19.70
CA GLU A 159 -15.16 -10.82 -21.03
C GLU A 159 -15.23 -12.32 -21.28
N ILE A 160 -14.18 -13.07 -20.95
CA ILE A 160 -14.17 -14.53 -21.04
C ILE A 160 -15.29 -15.13 -20.19
N HIS A 161 -15.51 -14.62 -18.98
CA HIS A 161 -16.60 -15.10 -18.13
C HIS A 161 -17.99 -14.82 -18.74
N SER A 162 -18.17 -13.64 -19.31
CA SER A 162 -19.38 -13.24 -20.02
C SER A 162 -19.64 -14.14 -21.23
N LEU A 163 -18.60 -14.39 -22.04
CA LEU A 163 -18.67 -15.28 -23.19
C LEU A 163 -19.03 -16.71 -22.79
N LYS A 164 -18.41 -17.25 -21.75
CA LYS A 164 -18.74 -18.58 -21.21
C LYS A 164 -20.21 -18.68 -20.82
N LYS A 165 -20.77 -17.66 -20.15
CA LYS A 165 -22.20 -17.62 -19.81
C LYS A 165 -23.09 -17.63 -21.05
N ARG A 166 -22.74 -16.85 -22.08
CA ARG A 166 -23.50 -16.79 -23.34
C ARG A 166 -23.47 -18.13 -24.08
N VAL A 167 -22.27 -18.73 -24.16
CA VAL A 167 -22.13 -20.07 -24.77
C VAL A 167 -22.97 -21.09 -24.04
N SER A 168 -22.89 -21.18 -22.70
CA SER A 168 -23.73 -22.13 -21.93
C SER A 168 -25.23 -21.92 -22.13
N LYS A 169 -25.66 -20.64 -22.26
CA LYS A 169 -27.07 -20.34 -22.55
C LYS A 169 -27.49 -20.85 -23.94
N LEU A 170 -26.67 -20.59 -24.96
CA LEU A 170 -26.93 -21.05 -26.33
C LEU A 170 -26.95 -22.58 -26.44
N GLU A 171 -26.04 -23.26 -25.74
CA GLU A 171 -26.03 -24.73 -25.67
C GLU A 171 -27.31 -25.29 -25.05
N LEU A 172 -27.84 -24.66 -24.00
CA LEU A 172 -29.10 -25.03 -23.39
C LEU A 172 -30.30 -24.80 -24.33
N GLU A 173 -30.30 -23.69 -25.05
CA GLU A 173 -31.33 -23.37 -26.04
C GLU A 173 -31.32 -24.40 -27.19
N LEU A 174 -30.14 -24.69 -27.74
CA LEU A 174 -29.96 -25.73 -28.77
C LEU A 174 -30.40 -27.11 -28.31
N LYS A 175 -30.09 -27.50 -27.07
CA LYS A 175 -30.56 -28.76 -26.49
C LYS A 175 -32.09 -28.80 -26.37
N LYS A 176 -32.76 -27.71 -26.05
CA LYS A 176 -34.19 -27.59 -25.95
C LYS A 176 -34.86 -27.71 -27.35
N GLU A 177 -34.29 -27.04 -28.36
CA GLU A 177 -34.79 -27.10 -29.74
C GLU A 177 -34.65 -28.51 -30.33
N LYS A 178 -33.49 -29.16 -30.16
CA LYS A 178 -33.27 -30.55 -30.58
C LYS A 178 -34.28 -31.50 -29.97
N ARG A 179 -34.67 -31.32 -28.71
CA ARG A 179 -35.70 -32.14 -28.04
C ARG A 179 -37.11 -31.86 -28.54
N LYS A 180 -37.39 -30.62 -29.01
CA LYS A 180 -38.70 -30.29 -29.63
C LYS A 180 -38.85 -30.89 -31.05
N ASN A 181 -37.76 -30.90 -31.81
CA ASN A 181 -37.75 -31.41 -33.18
C ASN A 181 -37.63 -32.96 -33.27
N ALA A 182 -37.38 -33.63 -32.13
CA ALA A 182 -37.30 -35.09 -32.04
C ALA A 182 -38.61 -35.75 -31.53
N LYS A 183 -39.64 -34.95 -31.29
CA LYS A 183 -41.02 -35.38 -30.98
C LYS A 183 -41.92 -35.10 -32.15
#